data_5b714bc61850e35ac23f9efa0334d3f7
#
_entry.id   5b714bc61850e35ac23f9efa0334d3f7
#
_cell.length_a   1.000
_cell.length_b   1.000
_cell.length_c   1.000
_cell.angle_alpha   90.00
_cell.angle_beta   90.00
_cell.angle_gamma   90.00
#
_symmetry.space_group_name_H-M   'P 1'
#
loop_
_entity.id
_entity.type
_entity.pdbx_description
1 polymer ?
#
loop_
_entity_poly.entity_id
_entity_poly.type
_entity_poly.pdbx_seq_one_letter_code
_entity_poly.pdbx_strand_id
1 'polypeptide(L)'
;GLAVQHVKSQLASDPQAEAAIESLGKYAKQARHCLAIGDSKKLGLLMNRSQTILSKLGVSHPTLDLFANLSLSNGALGAKLTGGGMGGCLISLTPDKPSAEKIATVLEKHGAIHTWIEPLVTLNRKGDHHDHS
;
A
#
# COMPACT_ATOMS: atom_id res chain seq x y z
N GLY A 1 2.05 -11.89 -0.30
CA GLY A 1 1.38 -12.34 -1.51
C GLY A 1 2.31 -12.99 -2.50
N LEU A 2 1.80 -13.24 -3.68
CA LEU A 2 2.58 -13.92 -4.73
C LEU A 2 3.86 -13.19 -5.09
N ALA A 3 3.81 -11.86 -5.12
CA ALA A 3 4.99 -11.07 -5.47
C ALA A 3 6.11 -11.26 -4.45
N VAL A 4 5.76 -11.27 -3.16
CA VAL A 4 6.76 -11.46 -2.11
C VAL A 4 7.35 -12.86 -2.17
N GLN A 5 6.52 -13.88 -2.41
CA GLN A 5 7.01 -15.26 -2.54
C GLN A 5 7.95 -15.41 -3.72
N HIS A 6 7.62 -14.76 -4.85
CA HIS A 6 8.46 -14.82 -6.03
C HIS A 6 9.84 -14.22 -5.76
N VAL A 7 9.89 -13.05 -5.12
CA VAL A 7 11.16 -12.41 -4.77
C VAL A 7 11.97 -13.29 -3.83
N LYS A 8 11.32 -13.86 -2.83
CA LYS A 8 12.00 -14.72 -1.87
C LYS A 8 12.64 -15.93 -2.55
N SER A 9 11.92 -16.52 -3.50
CA SER A 9 12.44 -17.67 -4.25
C SER A 9 13.64 -17.31 -5.10
N GLN A 10 13.57 -16.16 -5.77
CA GLN A 10 14.63 -15.75 -6.69
C GLN A 10 15.89 -15.26 -5.96
N LEU A 11 15.74 -14.65 -4.81
CA LEU A 11 16.82 -13.95 -4.13
C LEU A 11 17.20 -14.60 -2.80
N ALA A 12 16.90 -15.87 -2.64
CA ALA A 12 17.11 -16.57 -1.37
C ALA A 12 18.56 -16.55 -0.90
N SER A 13 19.51 -16.45 -1.83
CA SER A 13 20.91 -16.46 -1.47
C SER A 13 21.49 -15.05 -1.24
N ASP A 14 20.68 -14.02 -1.42
CA ASP A 14 21.13 -12.63 -1.27
C ASP A 14 20.74 -12.13 0.13
N PRO A 15 21.75 -11.91 1.03
CA PRO A 15 21.45 -11.44 2.38
C PRO A 15 20.71 -10.10 2.42
N GLN A 16 20.99 -9.21 1.46
CA GLN A 16 20.31 -7.92 1.43
C GLN A 16 18.84 -8.08 1.06
N ALA A 17 18.53 -9.00 0.15
CA ALA A 17 17.16 -9.27 -0.23
C ALA A 17 16.41 -9.93 0.93
N GLU A 18 17.07 -10.84 1.65
CA GLU A 18 16.46 -11.46 2.82
C GLU A 18 16.12 -10.42 3.90
N ALA A 19 17.07 -9.50 4.14
CA ALA A 19 16.84 -8.43 5.11
C ALA A 19 15.68 -7.53 4.68
N ALA A 20 15.57 -7.27 3.39
CA ALA A 20 14.47 -6.47 2.85
C ALA A 20 13.13 -7.17 3.07
N ILE A 21 13.08 -8.48 2.83
CA ILE A 21 11.85 -9.26 3.04
C ILE A 21 11.46 -9.27 4.51
N GLU A 22 12.45 -9.39 5.40
CA GLU A 22 12.18 -9.29 6.83
C GLU A 22 11.58 -7.94 7.21
N SER A 23 12.14 -6.86 6.63
CA SER A 23 11.63 -5.52 6.88
C SER A 23 10.18 -5.38 6.42
N LEU A 24 9.86 -5.96 5.26
CA LEU A 24 8.47 -5.95 4.78
C LEU A 24 7.54 -6.64 5.77
N GLY A 25 7.98 -7.76 6.33
CA GLY A 25 7.20 -8.48 7.34
C GLY A 25 6.97 -7.65 8.59
N LYS A 26 8.00 -6.96 9.06
CA LYS A 26 7.89 -6.08 10.22
C LYS A 26 6.92 -4.93 9.95
N TYR A 27 7.04 -4.31 8.78
CA TYR A 27 6.15 -3.22 8.40
C TYR A 27 4.71 -3.69 8.31
N ALA A 28 4.48 -4.89 7.80
CA ALA A 28 3.13 -5.45 7.72
C ALA A 28 2.53 -5.62 9.11
N LYS A 29 3.32 -6.10 10.07
CA LYS A 29 2.89 -6.23 11.45
C LYS A 29 2.53 -4.89 12.06
N GLN A 30 3.41 -3.91 11.88
CA GLN A 30 3.18 -2.57 12.41
C GLN A 30 1.97 -1.92 11.75
N ALA A 31 1.76 -2.17 10.46
CA ALA A 31 0.62 -1.64 9.74
C ALA A 31 -0.70 -2.20 10.31
N ARG A 32 -0.73 -3.48 10.63
CA ARG A 32 -1.92 -4.06 11.26
C ARG A 32 -2.23 -3.39 12.60
N HIS A 33 -1.19 -3.10 13.38
CA HIS A 33 -1.37 -2.39 14.64
C HIS A 33 -1.90 -0.97 14.41
N CYS A 34 -1.37 -0.27 13.41
CA CYS A 34 -1.84 1.07 13.07
C CYS A 34 -3.30 1.06 12.66
N LEU A 35 -3.72 0.05 11.90
CA LEU A 35 -5.13 -0.11 11.56
C LEU A 35 -5.98 -0.30 12.80
N ALA A 36 -5.51 -1.10 13.74
CA ALA A 36 -6.27 -1.38 14.95
C ALA A 36 -6.47 -0.14 15.81
N ILE A 37 -5.48 0.75 15.89
CA ILE A 37 -5.56 1.94 16.71
C ILE A 37 -5.94 3.21 15.95
N GLY A 38 -6.10 3.12 14.63
CA GLY A 38 -6.50 4.26 13.82
C GLY A 38 -5.39 5.26 13.53
N ASP A 39 -4.13 4.83 13.59
CA ASP A 39 -2.99 5.72 13.30
C ASP A 39 -2.73 5.75 11.80
N SER A 40 -3.47 6.58 11.09
CA SER A 40 -3.40 6.62 9.64
C SER A 40 -2.11 7.24 9.11
N LYS A 41 -1.53 8.20 9.84
CA LYS A 41 -0.27 8.81 9.41
C LYS A 41 0.86 7.79 9.41
N LYS A 42 0.98 7.03 10.49
CA LYS A 42 2.01 6.01 10.59
C LYS A 42 1.76 4.89 9.60
N LEU A 43 0.49 4.53 9.40
CA LEU A 43 0.14 3.53 8.40
C LEU A 43 0.61 3.98 7.02
N GLY A 44 0.36 5.22 6.65
CA GLY A 44 0.82 5.76 5.36
C GLY A 44 2.33 5.69 5.22
N LEU A 45 3.05 6.06 6.27
CA LEU A 45 4.51 6.01 6.27
C LEU A 45 5.02 4.59 6.06
N LEU A 46 4.41 3.62 6.72
CA LEU A 46 4.79 2.21 6.57
C LEU A 46 4.51 1.70 5.16
N MET A 47 3.40 2.13 4.57
CA MET A 47 3.08 1.80 3.18
C MET A 47 4.16 2.32 2.25
N ASN A 48 4.60 3.55 2.43
CA ASN A 48 5.63 4.16 1.60
C ASN A 48 6.96 3.46 1.73
N ARG A 49 7.34 3.10 2.93
CA ARG A 49 8.56 2.35 3.18
C ARG A 49 8.51 0.98 2.52
N SER A 50 7.37 0.32 2.61
CA SER A 50 7.18 -0.98 1.95
C SER A 50 7.29 -0.84 0.44
N GLN A 51 6.69 0.20 -0.13
CA GLN A 51 6.74 0.41 -1.58
C GLN A 51 8.18 0.65 -2.05
N THR A 52 8.96 1.40 -1.30
CA THR A 52 10.36 1.63 -1.64
C THR A 52 11.13 0.31 -1.70
N ILE A 53 10.89 -0.57 -0.74
CA ILE A 53 11.54 -1.88 -0.73
C ILE A 53 11.08 -2.74 -1.91
N LEU A 54 9.77 -2.78 -2.15
CA LEU A 54 9.22 -3.58 -3.26
C LEU A 54 9.77 -3.11 -4.61
N SER A 55 9.90 -1.79 -4.76
CA SER A 55 10.46 -1.24 -5.99
C SER A 55 11.91 -1.65 -6.18
N LYS A 56 12.72 -1.58 -5.11
CA LYS A 56 14.12 -1.98 -5.16
C LYS A 56 14.29 -3.46 -5.42
N LEU A 57 13.37 -4.28 -4.96
CA LEU A 57 13.40 -5.72 -5.20
C LEU A 57 12.93 -6.08 -6.60
N GLY A 58 12.43 -5.12 -7.36
CA GLY A 58 12.01 -5.36 -8.73
C GLY A 58 10.65 -5.99 -8.88
N VAL A 59 9.84 -6.01 -7.83
CA VAL A 59 8.48 -6.58 -7.90
C VAL A 59 7.42 -5.52 -8.17
N SER A 60 7.80 -4.25 -8.18
CA SER A 60 6.90 -3.19 -8.59
C SER A 60 7.06 -2.94 -10.09
N HIS A 61 6.16 -2.18 -10.65
CA HIS A 61 6.16 -1.85 -12.07
C HIS A 61 6.35 -0.34 -12.21
N PRO A 62 7.04 0.15 -13.25
CA PRO A 62 7.23 1.59 -13.42
C PRO A 62 5.93 2.39 -13.41
N THR A 63 4.86 1.84 -13.98
CA THR A 63 3.55 2.50 -13.97
C THR A 63 3.01 2.61 -12.56
N LEU A 64 3.18 1.57 -11.74
CA LEU A 64 2.73 1.60 -10.35
C LEU A 64 3.57 2.56 -9.51
N ASP A 65 4.86 2.62 -9.77
CA ASP A 65 5.73 3.60 -9.11
C ASP A 65 5.30 5.02 -9.45
N LEU A 66 4.98 5.28 -10.71
CA LEU A 66 4.46 6.57 -11.12
C LEU A 66 3.15 6.89 -10.39
N PHE A 67 2.22 5.95 -10.35
CA PHE A 67 0.94 6.15 -9.69
C PHE A 67 1.11 6.38 -8.19
N ALA A 68 2.05 5.69 -7.55
CA ALA A 68 2.35 5.93 -6.15
C ALA A 68 2.86 7.35 -5.93
N ASN A 69 3.78 7.80 -6.78
CA ASN A 69 4.32 9.16 -6.69
C ASN A 69 3.24 10.21 -6.93
N LEU A 70 2.37 9.99 -7.92
CA LEU A 70 1.26 10.89 -8.18
C LEU A 70 0.30 10.96 -7.01
N SER A 71 0.03 9.82 -6.38
CA SER A 71 -0.84 9.77 -5.20
C SER A 71 -0.26 10.62 -4.09
N LEU A 72 1.03 10.44 -3.80
CA LEU A 72 1.70 11.19 -2.73
C LEU A 72 1.74 12.68 -3.04
N SER A 73 2.00 13.05 -4.28
CA SER A 73 2.04 14.44 -4.69
C SER A 73 0.68 15.12 -4.58
N ASN A 74 -0.39 14.36 -4.57
CA ASN A 74 -1.74 14.88 -4.51
C ASN A 74 -2.43 14.66 -3.17
N GLY A 75 -1.65 14.36 -2.13
CA GLY A 75 -2.18 14.38 -0.77
C GLY A 75 -2.38 13.03 -0.11
N ALA A 76 -1.96 11.93 -0.74
CA ALA A 76 -2.03 10.64 -0.09
C ALA A 76 -1.05 10.56 1.08
N LEU A 77 -1.45 9.89 2.14
CA LEU A 77 -0.58 9.62 3.28
C LEU A 77 0.39 8.49 2.97
N GLY A 78 -0.02 7.58 2.11
CA GLY A 78 0.81 6.47 1.70
C GLY A 78 0.24 5.81 0.46
N ALA A 79 1.10 5.11 -0.26
CA ALA A 79 0.69 4.39 -1.45
C ALA A 79 1.61 3.19 -1.66
N LYS A 80 1.05 2.05 -1.97
CA LYS A 80 1.85 0.87 -2.22
C LYS A 80 1.13 -0.12 -3.11
N LEU A 81 1.93 -0.90 -3.80
CA LEU A 81 1.51 -2.06 -4.55
C LEU A 81 0.82 -3.07 -3.64
N THR A 82 -0.26 -3.68 -4.12
CA THR A 82 -0.96 -4.72 -3.38
C THR A 82 -1.27 -5.90 -4.29
N GLY A 83 -1.74 -6.97 -3.68
CA GLY A 83 -2.03 -8.20 -4.38
C GLY A 83 -0.76 -8.89 -4.81
N GLY A 84 -0.83 -9.69 -5.83
CA GLY A 84 0.33 -10.42 -6.33
C GLY A 84 1.22 -9.62 -7.26
N GLY A 85 0.91 -8.37 -7.51
CA GLY A 85 1.65 -7.56 -8.47
C GLY A 85 1.32 -7.89 -9.92
N MET A 86 0.54 -8.89 -10.14
CA MET A 86 0.13 -9.31 -11.47
C MET A 86 -1.00 -8.40 -11.95
N GLY A 87 -0.74 -7.67 -12.99
CA GLY A 87 -1.73 -6.74 -13.49
C GLY A 87 -1.80 -5.45 -12.71
N GLY A 88 -1.04 -5.36 -11.63
CA GLY A 88 -0.80 -4.12 -10.95
C GLY A 88 -2.00 -3.47 -10.28
N CYS A 89 -2.12 -3.64 -8.98
CA CYS A 89 -3.04 -2.87 -8.16
C CYS A 89 -2.25 -2.00 -7.21
N LEU A 90 -2.71 -0.78 -7.03
CA LEU A 90 -2.11 0.14 -6.07
C LEU A 90 -3.16 0.56 -5.07
N ILE A 91 -2.78 0.60 -3.80
CA ILE A 91 -3.60 1.16 -2.74
C ILE A 91 -3.01 2.51 -2.35
N SER A 92 -3.86 3.55 -2.30
CA SER A 92 -3.48 4.85 -1.78
C SER A 92 -4.33 5.14 -0.56
N LEU A 93 -3.66 5.51 0.52
CA LEU A 93 -4.33 5.89 1.76
C LEU A 93 -4.45 7.40 1.80
N THR A 94 -5.68 7.91 1.95
CA THR A 94 -5.91 9.35 1.94
C THR A 94 -6.56 9.79 3.24
N PRO A 95 -6.36 11.07 3.63
CA PRO A 95 -6.94 11.57 4.88
C PRO A 95 -8.45 11.78 4.79
N ASP A 96 -9.00 11.97 3.60
CA ASP A 96 -10.42 12.26 3.43
C ASP A 96 -10.89 11.87 2.03
N LYS A 97 -12.20 11.90 1.84
CA LYS A 97 -12.81 11.52 0.58
C LYS A 97 -12.47 12.49 -0.57
N PRO A 98 -12.49 13.82 -0.36
CA PRO A 98 -12.11 14.73 -1.43
C PRO A 98 -10.71 14.49 -1.97
N SER A 99 -9.75 14.18 -1.09
CA SER A 99 -8.39 13.84 -1.54
C SER A 99 -8.40 12.55 -2.35
N ALA A 100 -9.17 11.57 -1.93
CA ALA A 100 -9.28 10.31 -2.66
C ALA A 100 -9.86 10.52 -4.06
N GLU A 101 -10.89 11.35 -4.17
CA GLU A 101 -11.51 11.66 -5.45
C GLU A 101 -10.55 12.39 -6.38
N LYS A 102 -9.80 13.33 -5.83
CA LYS A 102 -8.80 14.06 -6.60
C LYS A 102 -7.74 13.11 -7.15
N ILE A 103 -7.24 12.21 -6.30
CA ILE A 103 -6.22 11.26 -6.71
C ILE A 103 -6.78 10.31 -7.78
N ALA A 104 -7.99 9.81 -7.60
CA ALA A 104 -8.60 8.95 -8.60
C ALA A 104 -8.65 9.63 -9.97
N THR A 105 -9.04 10.90 -10.00
CA THR A 105 -9.08 11.67 -11.24
C THR A 105 -7.69 11.80 -11.87
N VAL A 106 -6.68 12.09 -11.05
CA VAL A 106 -5.31 12.24 -11.53
C VAL A 106 -4.80 10.93 -12.11
N LEU A 107 -5.02 9.83 -11.40
CA LEU A 107 -4.55 8.53 -11.85
C LEU A 107 -5.25 8.10 -13.14
N GLU A 108 -6.53 8.36 -13.26
CA GLU A 108 -7.27 8.04 -14.49
C GLU A 108 -6.76 8.85 -15.68
N LYS A 109 -6.40 10.09 -15.46
CA LYS A 109 -5.79 10.91 -16.52
C LYS A 109 -4.46 10.34 -16.97
N HIS A 110 -3.76 9.64 -16.11
CA HIS A 110 -2.47 9.05 -16.44
C HIS A 110 -2.56 7.58 -16.82
N GLY A 111 -3.76 7.08 -17.07
CA GLY A 111 -3.94 5.76 -17.64
C GLY A 111 -4.46 4.68 -16.70
N ALA A 112 -4.84 5.03 -15.48
CA ALA A 112 -5.45 4.02 -14.62
C ALA A 112 -6.78 3.58 -15.23
N ILE A 113 -6.96 2.28 -15.35
CA ILE A 113 -8.12 1.72 -16.05
C ILE A 113 -9.36 1.80 -15.18
N HIS A 114 -9.18 1.55 -13.88
CA HIS A 114 -10.31 1.48 -12.96
C HIS A 114 -9.87 1.96 -11.60
N THR A 115 -10.66 2.85 -11.01
CA THR A 115 -10.41 3.32 -9.65
C THR A 115 -11.71 3.21 -8.86
N TRP A 116 -11.57 2.96 -7.56
CA TRP A 116 -12.71 2.97 -6.65
C TRP A 116 -12.23 3.45 -5.29
N ILE A 117 -13.16 3.98 -4.51
CA ILE A 117 -12.87 4.59 -3.22
C ILE A 117 -13.68 3.87 -2.16
N GLU A 118 -13.01 3.45 -1.10
CA GLU A 118 -13.66 2.79 0.01
C GLU A 118 -13.22 3.42 1.31
N PRO A 119 -14.12 3.58 2.27
CA PRO A 119 -13.74 4.08 3.58
C PRO A 119 -12.90 3.04 4.31
N LEU A 120 -11.91 3.51 5.08
CA LEU A 120 -11.09 2.65 5.91
C LEU A 120 -11.77 2.46 7.26
N VAL A 121 -11.96 1.20 7.63
CA VAL A 121 -12.55 0.85 8.93
C VAL A 121 -11.48 0.23 9.79
N THR A 122 -11.23 0.81 10.96
CA THR A 122 -10.21 0.29 11.87
C THR A 122 -10.76 -0.86 12.69
N LEU A 123 -9.87 -1.74 13.13
CA LEU A 123 -10.26 -2.93 13.88
C LEU A 123 -10.86 -2.60 15.23
N ASN A 124 -10.41 -1.52 15.87
CA ASN A 124 -10.93 -1.16 17.19
C ASN A 124 -12.32 -0.55 17.14
N ARG A 125 -12.89 -0.35 15.95
CA ARG A 125 -14.26 0.12 15.81
C ARG A 125 -15.24 -1.01 15.64
N LYS A 126 -14.76 -2.20 15.64
CA LYS A 126 -15.57 -3.38 15.37
C LYS A 126 -16.75 -3.51 16.31
N GLY A 127 -16.52 -3.26 17.60
CA GLY A 127 -17.60 -3.35 18.58
C GLY A 127 -18.69 -2.32 18.37
N ASP A 128 -18.34 -1.18 17.81
CA ASP A 128 -19.28 -0.15 17.58
C ASP A 128 -20.20 -0.47 16.42
N HIS A 129 -19.66 -1.20 15.49
CA HIS A 129 -20.38 -1.34 14.31
C HIS A 129 -21.15 -2.63 14.20
N HIS A 130 -20.94 -3.56 14.98
CA HIS A 130 -21.61 -4.70 14.94
C HIS A 130 -22.81 -4.67 15.60
N ASP A 131 -22.84 -3.93 16.05
CA ASP A 131 -23.90 -3.88 16.39
C ASP A 131 -24.73 -3.61 15.36
N HIS A 132 -24.51 -3.55 14.77
CA HIS A 132 -25.11 -3.53 13.90
C HIS A 132 -25.01 -4.11 13.06
N SER A 133 -24.61 -4.40 13.30
CA SER A 133 -24.53 -5.13 12.58
C SER A 133 -24.32 -5.40 12.35
#